data_808c9658a0fb108615e2bb910f90c61a
#
_entry.id   808c9658a0fb108615e2bb910f90c61a
#
_cell.length_a   1.000
_cell.length_b   1.000
_cell.length_c   1.000
_cell.angle_alpha   90.00
_cell.angle_beta   90.00
_cell.angle_gamma   90.00
#
_symmetry.space_group_name_H-M   'P 1'
#
loop_
_entity.id
_entity.type
_entity.pdbx_description
1 polymer ?
#
loop_
_entity_poly.entity_id
_entity_poly.type
_entity_poly.pdbx_seq_one_letter_code
_entity_poly.pdbx_strand_id
1 'polypeptide(L)'
;MRILSILCILSVLFFQSCGNPSKKSGAEKSYTVATLKGPSSMGMIRMIDSIANAGDTDILIKIENEPIQVRKMMLDGSADFAILPTTMAALVYNKGMDYRLIAIPVWGTLYLFGNDTSITSWENLRNKRVYVMARGMTPDVLFRYLLQYNGINPEKDVTLDYSFPTHIDLANAVAA
;
A
#
# COMPACT_ATOMS: atom_id res chain seq x y z
N MET A 1 63.05 -38.58 -30.65
CA MET A 1 61.69 -39.09 -30.35
C MET A 1 61.17 -38.70 -28.99
N ARG A 2 61.97 -38.57 -27.91
CA ARG A 2 61.46 -38.21 -26.57
C ARG A 2 61.02 -36.75 -26.42
N ILE A 3 61.59 -35.78 -27.11
CA ILE A 3 61.28 -34.35 -27.06
C ILE A 3 59.96 -34.04 -27.76
N LEU A 4 59.64 -34.75 -28.86
CA LEU A 4 58.40 -34.54 -29.61
C LEU A 4 57.16 -35.02 -28.83
N SER A 5 57.31 -36.09 -28.02
CA SER A 5 56.25 -36.60 -27.16
C SER A 5 55.93 -35.66 -26.00
N ILE A 6 56.91 -34.94 -25.47
CA ILE A 6 56.72 -33.98 -24.39
C ILE A 6 56.00 -32.71 -24.90
N LEU A 7 56.30 -32.31 -26.15
CA LEU A 7 55.64 -31.13 -26.75
C LEU A 7 54.14 -31.39 -27.04
N CYS A 8 53.79 -32.63 -27.44
CA CYS A 8 52.37 -33.00 -27.64
C CYS A 8 51.59 -33.09 -26.30
N ILE A 9 52.21 -33.49 -25.22
CA ILE A 9 51.51 -33.57 -23.93
C ILE A 9 51.29 -32.15 -23.32
N LEU A 10 52.21 -31.21 -23.56
CA LEU A 10 52.06 -29.84 -23.12
C LEU A 10 50.95 -29.06 -23.86
N SER A 11 50.68 -29.40 -25.15
CA SER A 11 49.63 -28.75 -25.93
C SER A 11 48.20 -29.17 -25.54
N VAL A 12 48.02 -30.35 -24.95
CA VAL A 12 46.70 -30.85 -24.51
C VAL A 12 46.23 -30.18 -23.19
N LEU A 13 47.16 -29.65 -22.39
CA LEU A 13 46.84 -28.99 -21.12
C LEU A 13 46.29 -27.56 -21.31
N PHE A 14 46.47 -26.96 -22.50
CA PHE A 14 45.95 -25.59 -22.75
C PHE A 14 44.49 -25.52 -23.25
N PHE A 15 43.88 -26.66 -23.59
CA PHE A 15 42.50 -26.67 -24.08
C PHE A 15 41.42 -26.95 -23.02
N GLN A 16 41.77 -27.10 -21.75
CA GLN A 16 40.81 -27.31 -20.66
C GLN A 16 40.33 -26.01 -20.01
N SER A 17 40.61 -24.84 -20.57
CA SER A 17 40.08 -23.55 -20.08
C SER A 17 38.84 -23.13 -20.88
N CYS A 18 37.92 -24.05 -21.15
CA CYS A 18 36.54 -23.68 -21.35
C CYS A 18 35.92 -23.43 -19.99
N GLY A 19 36.20 -22.26 -19.43
CA GLY A 19 35.41 -21.73 -18.32
C GLY A 19 33.95 -21.78 -18.71
N ASN A 20 33.17 -22.57 -17.98
CA ASN A 20 31.74 -22.43 -17.91
C ASN A 20 31.42 -20.92 -17.85
N PRO A 21 30.61 -20.36 -18.73
CA PRO A 21 30.13 -19.02 -18.51
C PRO A 21 29.42 -19.08 -17.16
N SER A 22 30.08 -18.65 -16.10
CA SER A 22 29.41 -18.36 -14.86
C SER A 22 28.24 -17.48 -15.29
N LYS A 23 27.01 -18.01 -15.24
CA LYS A 23 25.82 -17.21 -15.17
C LYS A 23 26.17 -16.17 -14.09
N LYS A 24 26.45 -14.94 -14.52
CA LYS A 24 26.37 -13.81 -13.62
C LYS A 24 24.95 -13.94 -13.07
N SER A 25 24.84 -14.43 -11.86
CA SER A 25 23.69 -14.24 -11.02
C SER A 25 23.61 -12.72 -10.82
N GLY A 26 23.08 -12.06 -11.85
CA GLY A 26 22.47 -10.77 -11.62
C GLY A 26 21.41 -11.08 -10.58
N ALA A 27 21.51 -10.57 -9.38
CA ALA A 27 20.44 -10.64 -8.42
C ALA A 27 19.19 -10.21 -9.18
N GLU A 28 18.29 -11.14 -9.45
CA GLU A 28 17.01 -10.83 -10.07
C GLU A 28 16.39 -9.77 -9.17
N LYS A 29 16.22 -8.58 -9.72
CA LYS A 29 15.78 -7.42 -8.95
C LYS A 29 14.30 -7.62 -8.68
N SER A 30 13.97 -8.15 -7.50
CA SER A 30 12.59 -8.25 -7.06
C SER A 30 12.09 -6.89 -6.57
N TYR A 31 10.86 -6.58 -6.91
CA TYR A 31 10.17 -5.37 -6.46
C TYR A 31 9.18 -5.71 -5.35
N THR A 32 9.19 -4.95 -4.28
CA THR A 32 8.22 -5.08 -3.20
C THR A 32 7.11 -4.05 -3.36
N VAL A 33 5.87 -4.53 -3.43
CA VAL A 33 4.65 -3.73 -3.45
C VAL A 33 3.95 -3.89 -2.10
N ALA A 34 3.95 -2.84 -1.29
CA ALA A 34 3.23 -2.81 -0.02
C ALA A 34 1.82 -2.24 -0.22
N THR A 35 0.81 -2.96 0.21
CA THR A 35 -0.60 -2.55 0.11
C THR A 35 -1.36 -2.81 1.39
N LEU A 36 -2.58 -2.27 1.49
CA LEU A 36 -3.45 -2.44 2.63
C LEU A 36 -4.52 -3.49 2.37
N LYS A 37 -4.86 -4.25 3.39
CA LYS A 37 -6.02 -5.13 3.38
C LYS A 37 -7.29 -4.30 3.17
N GLY A 38 -8.15 -4.75 2.27
CA GLY A 38 -9.42 -4.08 1.95
C GLY A 38 -9.45 -3.52 0.52
N PRO A 39 -10.07 -2.35 0.28
CA PRO A 39 -10.27 -1.82 -1.08
C PRO A 39 -9.00 -1.75 -1.93
N SER A 40 -7.86 -1.42 -1.32
CA SER A 40 -6.58 -1.33 -2.03
C SER A 40 -6.12 -2.68 -2.59
N SER A 41 -6.10 -3.73 -1.76
CA SER A 41 -5.72 -5.07 -2.20
C SER A 41 -6.80 -5.71 -3.10
N MET A 42 -8.07 -5.40 -2.87
CA MET A 42 -9.17 -5.83 -3.75
C MET A 42 -9.02 -5.25 -5.17
N GLY A 43 -8.64 -3.98 -5.29
CA GLY A 43 -8.33 -3.35 -6.59
C GLY A 43 -7.16 -4.00 -7.32
N MET A 44 -6.27 -4.66 -6.59
CA MET A 44 -5.09 -5.34 -7.13
C MET A 44 -5.29 -6.86 -7.32
N ILE A 45 -6.48 -7.40 -7.04
CA ILE A 45 -6.68 -8.86 -6.94
C ILE A 45 -6.24 -9.61 -8.20
N ARG A 46 -6.49 -9.04 -9.39
CA ARG A 46 -6.06 -9.65 -10.66
C ARG A 46 -4.53 -9.70 -10.79
N MET A 47 -3.84 -8.67 -10.35
CA MET A 47 -2.38 -8.64 -10.37
C MET A 47 -1.81 -9.65 -9.37
N ILE A 48 -2.37 -9.72 -8.17
CA ILE A 48 -1.99 -10.67 -7.13
C ILE A 48 -2.15 -12.11 -7.63
N ASP A 49 -3.29 -12.42 -8.22
CA ASP A 49 -3.61 -13.73 -8.77
C ASP A 49 -2.68 -14.09 -9.96
N SER A 50 -2.45 -13.15 -10.86
CA SER A 50 -1.56 -13.33 -12.01
C SER A 50 -0.13 -13.64 -11.58
N ILE A 51 0.42 -12.91 -10.61
CA ILE A 51 1.76 -13.12 -10.07
C ILE A 51 1.86 -14.52 -9.42
N ALA A 52 0.86 -14.87 -8.60
CA ALA A 52 0.81 -16.16 -7.92
C ALA A 52 0.74 -17.33 -8.92
N ASN A 53 -0.08 -17.22 -9.96
CA ASN A 53 -0.26 -18.27 -10.97
C ASN A 53 0.92 -18.38 -11.92
N ALA A 54 1.62 -17.29 -12.22
CA ALA A 54 2.82 -17.31 -13.07
C ALA A 54 4.07 -17.85 -12.35
N GLY A 55 4.03 -17.98 -11.01
CA GLY A 55 5.20 -18.28 -10.22
C GLY A 55 6.26 -17.18 -10.31
N ASP A 56 5.84 -15.95 -10.57
CA ASP A 56 6.70 -14.79 -10.70
C ASP A 56 7.30 -14.42 -9.35
N THR A 57 8.62 -14.41 -9.27
CA THR A 57 9.36 -14.05 -8.05
C THR A 57 9.90 -12.62 -8.10
N ASP A 58 9.74 -11.92 -9.23
CA ASP A 58 10.26 -10.57 -9.42
C ASP A 58 9.40 -9.52 -8.72
N ILE A 59 8.15 -9.86 -8.39
CA ILE A 59 7.22 -8.97 -7.67
C ILE A 59 6.74 -9.65 -6.39
N LEU A 60 7.09 -9.04 -5.26
CA LEU A 60 6.61 -9.46 -3.95
C LEU A 60 5.51 -8.51 -3.45
N ILE A 61 4.31 -9.05 -3.25
CA ILE A 61 3.19 -8.26 -2.71
C ILE A 61 3.07 -8.52 -1.21
N LYS A 62 3.14 -7.44 -0.41
CA LYS A 62 2.93 -7.47 1.03
C LYS A 62 1.63 -6.74 1.37
N ILE A 63 0.71 -7.46 2.00
CA ILE A 63 -0.59 -6.93 2.41
C ILE A 63 -0.56 -6.70 3.91
N GLU A 64 -0.61 -5.42 4.31
CA GLU A 64 -0.55 -4.99 5.69
C GLU A 64 -1.94 -4.63 6.21
N ASN A 65 -2.14 -4.78 7.53
CA ASN A 65 -3.42 -4.45 8.15
C ASN A 65 -3.57 -2.95 8.39
N GLU A 66 -2.46 -2.25 8.69
CA GLU A 66 -2.48 -0.86 9.12
C GLU A 66 -1.60 0.03 8.23
N PRO A 67 -2.06 1.26 7.91
CA PRO A 67 -1.30 2.21 7.09
C PRO A 67 0.08 2.56 7.65
N ILE A 68 0.25 2.47 8.97
CA ILE A 68 1.54 2.75 9.63
C ILE A 68 2.60 1.71 9.24
N GLN A 69 2.22 0.47 8.99
CA GLN A 69 3.12 -0.60 8.58
C GLN A 69 3.64 -0.34 7.16
N VAL A 70 2.74 0.01 6.23
CA VAL A 70 3.12 0.39 4.86
C VAL A 70 4.02 1.64 4.87
N ARG A 71 3.68 2.64 5.68
CA ARG A 71 4.52 3.83 5.85
C ARG A 71 5.92 3.49 6.35
N LYS A 72 6.02 2.56 7.31
CA LYS A 72 7.33 2.10 7.81
C LYS A 72 8.15 1.49 6.68
N MET A 73 7.54 0.62 5.86
CA MET A 73 8.22 0.00 4.73
C MET A 73 8.70 1.00 3.68
N MET A 74 7.99 2.13 3.51
CA MET A 74 8.49 3.24 2.70
C MET A 74 9.70 3.92 3.33
N LEU A 75 9.65 4.16 4.64
CA LEU A 75 10.69 4.90 5.35
C LEU A 75 12.01 4.12 5.45
N ASP A 76 11.95 2.80 5.59
CA ASP A 76 13.12 1.92 5.67
C ASP A 76 13.59 1.38 4.31
N GLY A 77 12.91 1.77 3.21
CA GLY A 77 13.26 1.37 1.86
C GLY A 77 12.94 -0.09 1.52
N SER A 78 12.13 -0.77 2.33
CA SER A 78 11.73 -2.15 2.09
C SER A 78 10.52 -2.30 1.14
N ALA A 79 9.94 -1.19 0.68
CA ALA A 79 8.92 -1.15 -0.36
C ALA A 79 9.36 -0.26 -1.52
N ASP A 80 9.35 -0.81 -2.73
CA ASP A 80 9.57 -0.04 -3.97
C ASP A 80 8.29 0.70 -4.39
N PHE A 81 7.13 0.09 -4.15
CA PHE A 81 5.80 0.66 -4.37
C PHE A 81 4.97 0.55 -3.10
N ALA A 82 4.21 1.60 -2.80
CA ALA A 82 3.37 1.61 -1.61
C ALA A 82 1.99 2.21 -1.91
N ILE A 83 0.94 1.58 -1.41
CA ILE A 83 -0.42 2.08 -1.47
C ILE A 83 -0.82 2.57 -0.09
N LEU A 84 -1.04 3.87 0.02
CA LEU A 84 -1.37 4.57 1.26
C LEU A 84 -2.62 5.42 1.10
N PRO A 85 -3.33 5.73 2.20
CA PRO A 85 -4.28 6.83 2.21
C PRO A 85 -3.62 8.11 1.71
N THR A 86 -4.34 8.86 0.85
CA THR A 86 -3.79 10.06 0.18
C THR A 86 -3.24 11.10 1.14
N THR A 87 -3.89 11.30 2.30
CA THR A 87 -3.41 12.21 3.36
C THR A 87 -2.07 11.75 3.95
N MET A 88 -1.90 10.45 4.16
CA MET A 88 -0.63 9.91 4.67
C MET A 88 0.47 10.00 3.61
N ALA A 89 0.16 9.72 2.35
CA ALA A 89 1.10 9.88 1.25
C ALA A 89 1.58 11.34 1.13
N ALA A 90 0.67 12.32 1.23
CA ALA A 90 1.00 13.74 1.24
C ALA A 90 1.91 14.13 2.42
N LEU A 91 1.62 13.60 3.63
CA LEU A 91 2.47 13.85 4.79
C LEU A 91 3.89 13.30 4.63
N VAL A 92 4.03 12.11 4.05
CA VAL A 92 5.33 11.48 3.78
C VAL A 92 6.11 12.29 2.74
N TYR A 93 5.45 12.70 1.66
CA TYR A 93 6.02 13.57 0.63
C TYR A 93 6.50 14.90 1.19
N ASN A 94 5.67 15.60 1.99
CA ASN A 94 6.01 16.88 2.60
C ASN A 94 7.18 16.78 3.61
N LYS A 95 7.49 15.58 4.09
CA LYS A 95 8.67 15.31 4.92
C LYS A 95 9.95 15.02 4.12
N GLY A 96 9.91 15.19 2.79
CA GLY A 96 11.06 15.06 1.92
C GLY A 96 11.38 13.64 1.48
N MET A 97 10.44 12.71 1.59
CA MET A 97 10.63 11.36 1.05
C MET A 97 10.59 11.38 -0.49
N ASP A 98 11.59 10.78 -1.12
CA ASP A 98 11.71 10.73 -2.59
C ASP A 98 10.82 9.63 -3.20
N TYR A 99 9.50 9.78 -3.00
CA TYR A 99 8.48 8.96 -3.66
C TYR A 99 7.65 9.82 -4.60
N ARG A 100 7.17 9.21 -5.68
CA ARG A 100 6.29 9.88 -6.65
C ARG A 100 4.91 9.26 -6.62
N LEU A 101 3.88 10.11 -6.66
CA LEU A 101 2.52 9.65 -6.88
C LEU A 101 2.37 9.20 -8.34
N ILE A 102 2.05 7.92 -8.55
CA ILE A 102 1.86 7.35 -9.88
C ILE A 102 0.38 7.13 -10.22
N ALA A 103 -0.46 6.86 -9.21
CA ALA A 103 -1.89 6.66 -9.41
C ALA A 103 -2.67 6.83 -8.10
N ILE A 104 -3.98 7.08 -8.24
CA ILE A 104 -4.96 6.95 -7.17
C ILE A 104 -5.97 5.89 -7.63
N PRO A 105 -5.75 4.60 -7.30
CA PRO A 105 -6.52 3.50 -7.87
C PRO A 105 -7.89 3.29 -7.23
N VAL A 106 -8.15 3.91 -6.08
CA VAL A 106 -9.40 3.71 -5.30
C VAL A 106 -10.07 5.05 -5.04
N TRP A 107 -11.32 5.15 -5.45
CA TRP A 107 -12.15 6.34 -5.34
C TRP A 107 -13.51 6.01 -4.70
N GLY A 108 -14.11 7.01 -3.99
CA GLY A 108 -15.49 6.90 -3.50
C GLY A 108 -15.72 5.77 -2.49
N THR A 109 -14.77 5.49 -1.62
CA THR A 109 -14.85 4.38 -0.66
C THR A 109 -15.46 4.75 0.70
N LEU A 110 -15.85 6.01 0.88
CA LEU A 110 -16.37 6.49 2.15
C LEU A 110 -17.87 6.78 2.02
N TYR A 111 -18.62 6.27 2.96
CA TYR A 111 -20.07 6.42 3.05
C TYR A 111 -20.44 6.82 4.48
N LEU A 112 -21.45 7.69 4.59
CA LEU A 112 -22.13 7.95 5.85
C LEU A 112 -23.40 7.11 5.89
N PHE A 113 -23.59 6.35 6.96
CA PHE A 113 -24.77 5.52 7.14
C PHE A 113 -25.18 5.47 8.61
N GLY A 114 -26.43 5.14 8.87
CA GLY A 114 -27.00 5.06 10.20
C GLY A 114 -28.46 4.58 10.17
N ASN A 115 -29.02 4.34 11.34
CA ASN A 115 -30.39 3.85 11.51
C ASN A 115 -31.43 4.98 11.56
N ASP A 116 -30.99 6.24 11.70
CA ASP A 116 -31.90 7.41 11.75
C ASP A 116 -32.28 7.83 10.32
N THR A 117 -33.46 7.35 9.87
CA THR A 117 -33.98 7.63 8.54
C THR A 117 -34.44 9.10 8.34
N SER A 118 -34.44 9.92 9.40
CA SER A 118 -34.72 11.36 9.31
C SER A 118 -33.54 12.15 8.77
N ILE A 119 -32.33 11.56 8.76
CA ILE A 119 -31.12 12.18 8.23
C ILE A 119 -31.10 12.00 6.70
N THR A 120 -31.63 12.96 5.97
CA THR A 120 -31.69 12.95 4.51
C THR A 120 -30.84 14.04 3.85
N SER A 121 -30.29 14.94 4.66
CA SER A 121 -29.44 16.04 4.20
C SER A 121 -28.28 16.30 5.19
N TRP A 122 -27.29 17.07 4.76
CA TRP A 122 -26.19 17.51 5.63
C TRP A 122 -26.68 18.30 6.84
N GLU A 123 -27.69 19.15 6.65
CA GLU A 123 -28.26 19.98 7.72
C GLU A 123 -28.83 19.15 8.88
N ASN A 124 -29.36 17.98 8.60
CA ASN A 124 -29.87 17.06 9.63
C ASN A 124 -28.79 16.48 10.55
N LEU A 125 -27.51 16.68 10.23
CA LEU A 125 -26.39 16.27 11.09
C LEU A 125 -26.13 17.23 12.24
N ARG A 126 -26.73 18.43 12.24
CA ARG A 126 -26.56 19.38 13.36
C ARG A 126 -27.03 18.77 14.67
N ASN A 127 -26.21 18.96 15.69
CA ASN A 127 -26.40 18.41 17.05
C ASN A 127 -26.42 16.88 17.12
N LYS A 128 -26.04 16.18 16.03
CA LYS A 128 -25.91 14.72 16.04
C LYS A 128 -24.49 14.29 16.42
N ARG A 129 -24.39 13.09 16.99
CA ARG A 129 -23.12 12.39 17.19
C ARG A 129 -22.83 11.55 15.97
N VAL A 130 -21.65 11.73 15.41
CA VAL A 130 -21.17 10.95 14.24
C VAL A 130 -19.88 10.26 14.62
N TYR A 131 -19.89 8.95 14.50
CA TYR A 131 -18.68 8.15 14.73
C TYR A 131 -17.80 8.20 13.49
N VAL A 132 -16.58 8.63 13.68
CA VAL A 132 -15.58 8.80 12.60
C VAL A 132 -14.33 8.01 12.97
N MET A 133 -13.87 7.19 12.07
CA MET A 133 -12.64 6.44 12.30
C MET A 133 -11.39 7.23 11.90
N ALA A 134 -10.24 6.81 12.42
CA ALA A 134 -8.91 7.25 11.98
C ALA A 134 -8.75 8.79 12.00
N ARG A 135 -8.82 9.38 13.19
CA ARG A 135 -8.66 10.82 13.42
C ARG A 135 -7.41 11.38 12.73
N GLY A 136 -7.57 12.48 11.99
CA GLY A 136 -6.51 13.11 11.19
C GLY A 136 -6.16 12.40 9.88
N MET A 137 -6.83 11.30 9.56
CA MET A 137 -6.66 10.56 8.30
C MET A 137 -7.76 10.91 7.30
N THR A 138 -7.74 10.27 6.14
CA THR A 138 -8.66 10.58 5.02
C THR A 138 -10.14 10.64 5.42
N PRO A 139 -10.71 9.68 6.19
CA PRO A 139 -12.12 9.75 6.58
C PRO A 139 -12.46 11.00 7.36
N ASP A 140 -11.66 11.32 8.37
CA ASP A 140 -11.87 12.49 9.21
C ASP A 140 -11.67 13.81 8.43
N VAL A 141 -10.57 13.93 7.73
CA VAL A 141 -10.25 15.15 6.96
C VAL A 141 -11.31 15.43 5.91
N LEU A 142 -11.73 14.41 5.17
CA LEU A 142 -12.74 14.56 4.14
C LEU A 142 -14.12 14.90 4.75
N PHE A 143 -14.52 14.22 5.83
CA PHE A 143 -15.79 14.47 6.47
C PHE A 143 -15.87 15.89 7.05
N ARG A 144 -14.82 16.37 7.71
CA ARG A 144 -14.72 17.75 8.19
C ARG A 144 -14.83 18.77 7.06
N TYR A 145 -14.12 18.50 5.95
CA TYR A 145 -14.21 19.34 4.76
C TYR A 145 -15.64 19.41 4.21
N LEU A 146 -16.31 18.26 4.09
CA LEU A 146 -17.69 18.21 3.58
C LEU A 146 -18.70 18.88 4.52
N LEU A 147 -18.54 18.78 5.84
CA LEU A 147 -19.33 19.53 6.80
C LEU A 147 -19.16 21.03 6.57
N GLN A 148 -17.93 21.53 6.52
CA GLN A 148 -17.64 22.95 6.28
C GLN A 148 -18.20 23.43 4.93
N TYR A 149 -18.04 22.63 3.88
CA TYR A 149 -18.57 22.93 2.54
C TYR A 149 -20.09 23.08 2.55
N ASN A 150 -20.80 22.36 3.42
CA ASN A 150 -22.24 22.45 3.61
C ASN A 150 -22.65 23.41 4.74
N GLY A 151 -21.76 24.31 5.17
CA GLY A 151 -22.06 25.35 6.16
C GLY A 151 -22.17 24.85 7.61
N ILE A 152 -21.69 23.65 7.89
CA ILE A 152 -21.71 23.03 9.22
C ILE A 152 -20.32 23.11 9.85
N ASN A 153 -20.23 23.68 11.04
CA ASN A 153 -18.97 23.74 11.77
C ASN A 153 -18.68 22.39 12.46
N PRO A 154 -17.60 21.65 12.06
CA PRO A 154 -17.32 20.35 12.61
C PRO A 154 -16.95 20.33 14.09
N GLU A 155 -16.61 21.50 14.69
CA GLU A 155 -16.25 21.61 16.10
C GLU A 155 -17.40 22.07 17.01
N LYS A 156 -18.47 22.60 16.39
CA LYS A 156 -19.56 23.23 17.17
C LYS A 156 -20.92 22.60 16.87
N ASP A 157 -21.15 22.24 15.62
CA ASP A 157 -22.49 21.88 15.15
C ASP A 157 -22.75 20.37 15.17
N VAL A 158 -21.68 19.55 15.28
CA VAL A 158 -21.75 18.09 15.36
C VAL A 158 -20.80 17.58 16.45
N THR A 159 -21.08 16.40 16.99
CA THR A 159 -20.15 15.71 17.87
C THR A 159 -19.43 14.64 17.10
N LEU A 160 -18.13 14.87 16.78
CA LEU A 160 -17.30 13.85 16.14
C LEU A 160 -16.72 12.92 17.19
N ASP A 161 -17.08 11.65 17.15
CA ASP A 161 -16.68 10.63 18.12
C ASP A 161 -15.72 9.62 17.46
N TYR A 162 -14.55 9.40 18.06
CA TYR A 162 -13.48 8.53 17.55
C TYR A 162 -13.28 7.29 18.41
N SER A 163 -14.31 6.87 19.15
CA SER A 163 -14.25 5.70 20.05
C SER A 163 -14.01 4.38 19.31
N PHE A 164 -14.32 4.34 18.02
CA PHE A 164 -14.11 3.16 17.17
C PHE A 164 -12.98 3.44 16.17
N PRO A 165 -11.73 3.07 16.49
CA PRO A 165 -10.57 3.48 15.71
C PRO A 165 -10.44 2.75 14.36
N THR A 166 -11.02 1.55 14.22
CA THR A 166 -10.96 0.77 13.00
C THR A 166 -12.33 0.65 12.32
N HIS A 167 -12.32 0.38 11.00
CA HIS A 167 -13.54 0.14 10.24
C HIS A 167 -14.31 -1.11 10.71
N ILE A 168 -13.61 -2.10 11.27
CA ILE A 168 -14.22 -3.32 11.81
C ILE A 168 -14.98 -2.99 13.10
N ASP A 169 -14.35 -2.23 14.02
CA ASP A 169 -14.99 -1.83 15.27
C ASP A 169 -16.23 -0.99 15.01
N LEU A 170 -16.12 -0.05 14.06
CA LEU A 170 -17.24 0.80 13.66
C LEU A 170 -18.39 -0.01 13.04
N ALA A 171 -18.08 -0.96 12.17
CA ALA A 171 -19.09 -1.83 11.55
C ALA A 171 -19.80 -2.69 12.60
N ASN A 172 -19.08 -3.26 13.55
CA ASN A 172 -19.64 -4.04 14.65
C ASN A 172 -20.54 -3.19 15.55
N ALA A 173 -20.14 -1.96 15.84
CA ALA A 173 -20.94 -1.03 16.66
C ALA A 173 -22.25 -0.61 15.99
N VAL A 174 -22.32 -0.58 14.66
CA VAL A 174 -23.57 -0.28 13.92
C VAL A 174 -24.46 -1.51 13.82
N ALA A 175 -23.88 -2.72 13.81
CA ALA A 175 -24.62 -3.99 13.72
C ALA A 175 -25.23 -4.43 15.06
N ALA A 176 -24.77 -3.89 16.20
CA ALA A 176 -25.26 -4.20 17.55
C ALA A 176 -26.48 -3.36 17.93
#